data_015beb0374a210c4860df1bd5626fabf
#
_entry.id   015beb0374a210c4860df1bd5626fabf
#
_cell.length_a   1.000
_cell.length_b   1.000
_cell.length_c   1.000
_cell.angle_alpha   90.00
_cell.angle_beta   90.00
_cell.angle_gamma   90.00
#
_symmetry.space_group_name_H-M   'P 1'
#
loop_
_entity.id
_entity.type
_entity.pdbx_description
1 polymer ?
#
loop_
_entity_poly.entity_id
_entity_poly.type
_entity_poly.pdbx_seq_one_letter_code
_entity_poly.pdbx_strand_id
1 'polypeptide(L)'
;MKAIPIMTCSNMAASLSFYTGVLDFEIKYPGTTVGEAVITIINSTAEIQLSALDGVFGNPVNIRVNNVDNLFCKYLQRGLQVSGKLNSPVHNGPVDQSWGTREFYVDDPDGNTLRFIQPVI
;
A
#
# COMPACT_ATOMS: atom_id res chain seq x y z
N MET A 1 -7.89 12.07 17.02
CA MET A 1 -8.33 12.18 15.59
C MET A 1 -7.33 11.44 14.72
N LYS A 2 -7.82 10.65 13.78
CA LYS A 2 -7.00 9.84 12.87
C LYS A 2 -7.59 9.92 11.47
N ALA A 3 -6.75 10.24 10.48
CA ALA A 3 -7.15 10.21 9.08
C ALA A 3 -7.03 8.78 8.56
N ILE A 4 -8.08 8.30 7.87
CA ILE A 4 -8.09 6.95 7.30
C ILE A 4 -8.33 7.09 5.81
N PRO A 5 -7.30 6.85 4.97
CA PRO A 5 -7.46 6.95 3.52
C PRO A 5 -8.39 5.85 2.99
N ILE A 6 -9.07 6.17 1.89
CA ILE A 6 -9.94 5.24 1.18
C ILE A 6 -9.28 4.90 -0.15
N MET A 7 -9.12 3.60 -0.41
CA MET A 7 -8.64 3.08 -1.68
C MET A 7 -9.79 2.42 -2.41
N THR A 8 -10.23 3.02 -3.51
CA THR A 8 -11.29 2.46 -4.34
C THR A 8 -10.77 1.23 -5.09
N CYS A 9 -11.54 0.15 -5.03
CA CYS A 9 -11.17 -1.11 -5.70
C CYS A 9 -12.30 -1.58 -6.63
N SER A 10 -11.91 -2.16 -7.76
CA SER A 10 -12.85 -2.75 -8.72
C SER A 10 -13.18 -4.20 -8.37
N ASN A 11 -12.31 -4.87 -7.62
CA ASN A 11 -12.47 -6.26 -7.21
C ASN A 11 -11.93 -6.43 -5.79
N MET A 12 -12.82 -6.54 -4.82
CA MET A 12 -12.44 -6.63 -3.41
C MET A 12 -11.56 -7.85 -3.13
N ALA A 13 -11.84 -9.00 -3.73
CA ALA A 13 -11.05 -10.20 -3.51
C ALA A 13 -9.61 -10.01 -3.99
N ALA A 14 -9.41 -9.39 -5.16
CA ALA A 14 -8.09 -9.11 -5.70
C ALA A 14 -7.33 -8.11 -4.83
N SER A 15 -8.01 -7.07 -4.35
CA SER A 15 -7.42 -6.07 -3.45
C SER A 15 -7.01 -6.69 -2.13
N LEU A 16 -7.87 -7.48 -1.50
CA LEU A 16 -7.53 -8.16 -0.26
C LEU A 16 -6.34 -9.09 -0.42
N SER A 17 -6.31 -9.88 -1.51
CA SER A 17 -5.18 -10.77 -1.79
C SER A 17 -3.87 -9.99 -1.92
N PHE A 18 -3.93 -8.82 -2.54
CA PHE A 18 -2.75 -7.96 -2.67
C PHE A 18 -2.30 -7.40 -1.32
N TYR A 19 -3.20 -6.72 -0.60
CA TYR A 19 -2.85 -6.05 0.65
C TYR A 19 -2.49 -7.01 1.77
N THR A 20 -3.14 -8.18 1.86
CA THR A 20 -2.88 -9.15 2.93
C THR A 20 -1.89 -10.25 2.52
N GLY A 21 -1.74 -10.54 1.24
CA GLY A 21 -0.88 -11.61 0.74
C GLY A 21 0.47 -11.12 0.24
N VAL A 22 0.51 -10.10 -0.60
CA VAL A 22 1.76 -9.52 -1.13
C VAL A 22 2.32 -8.50 -0.14
N LEU A 23 1.50 -7.55 0.31
CA LEU A 23 1.85 -6.71 1.44
C LEU A 23 1.57 -7.48 2.74
N ASP A 24 1.64 -6.82 3.86
CA ASP A 24 1.50 -7.45 5.18
C ASP A 24 0.43 -6.79 6.04
N PHE A 25 -0.63 -6.30 5.39
CA PHE A 25 -1.80 -5.79 6.09
C PHE A 25 -2.68 -6.94 6.59
N GLU A 26 -3.52 -6.64 7.55
CA GLU A 26 -4.49 -7.58 8.11
C GLU A 26 -5.88 -6.94 8.09
N ILE A 27 -6.93 -7.77 7.99
CA ILE A 27 -8.29 -7.30 8.15
C ILE A 27 -8.50 -6.91 9.61
N LYS A 28 -9.01 -5.69 9.85
CA LYS A 28 -9.14 -5.15 11.20
C LYS A 28 -10.21 -5.86 12.01
N TYR A 29 -11.36 -6.14 11.40
CA TYR A 29 -12.52 -6.68 12.12
C TYR A 29 -12.71 -8.16 11.82
N PRO A 30 -12.69 -9.06 12.86
CA PRO A 30 -12.96 -10.47 12.67
C PRO A 30 -14.34 -10.71 12.06
N GLY A 31 -14.46 -11.73 11.24
CA GLY A 31 -15.72 -12.07 10.59
C GLY A 31 -16.04 -11.29 9.33
N THR A 32 -15.16 -10.35 8.93
CA THR A 32 -15.28 -9.64 7.65
C THR A 32 -15.23 -10.62 6.48
N THR A 33 -16.15 -10.47 5.53
CA THR A 33 -16.21 -11.30 4.32
C THR A 33 -15.90 -10.47 3.08
N VAL A 34 -15.37 -11.12 2.04
CA VAL A 34 -14.99 -10.49 0.77
C VAL A 34 -16.17 -9.85 0.03
N GLY A 35 -17.40 -10.21 0.39
CA GLY A 35 -18.62 -9.63 -0.19
C GLY A 35 -19.00 -8.26 0.38
N GLU A 36 -18.31 -7.79 1.41
CA GLU A 36 -18.61 -6.47 1.99
C GLU A 36 -18.09 -5.36 1.07
N ALA A 37 -18.86 -4.27 0.98
CA ALA A 37 -18.54 -3.15 0.09
C ALA A 37 -17.35 -2.33 0.59
N VAL A 38 -17.13 -2.27 1.91
CA VAL A 38 -16.02 -1.55 2.53
C VAL A 38 -15.36 -2.45 3.55
N ILE A 39 -14.05 -2.61 3.44
CA ILE A 39 -13.27 -3.44 4.37
C ILE A 39 -12.11 -2.62 4.91
N THR A 40 -11.97 -2.58 6.22
CA THR A 40 -10.87 -1.91 6.88
C THR A 40 -9.70 -2.86 7.08
N ILE A 41 -8.53 -2.43 6.67
CA ILE A 41 -7.27 -3.17 6.85
C ILE A 41 -6.29 -2.34 7.67
N ILE A 42 -5.44 -3.02 8.43
CA ILE A 42 -4.46 -2.38 9.31
C ILE A 42 -3.07 -2.99 9.15
N ASN A 43 -2.08 -2.18 9.45
CA ASN A 43 -0.71 -2.64 9.66
C ASN A 43 -0.09 -1.71 10.71
N SER A 44 0.13 -2.22 11.93
CA SER A 44 0.57 -1.41 13.06
C SER A 44 -0.42 -0.24 13.26
N THR A 45 0.03 1.01 13.17
CA THR A 45 -0.84 2.19 13.29
C THR A 45 -1.45 2.65 11.97
N ALA A 46 -1.02 2.07 10.84
CA ALA A 46 -1.61 2.40 9.55
C ALA A 46 -2.98 1.74 9.41
N GLU A 47 -3.92 2.49 8.89
CA GLU A 47 -5.29 2.00 8.66
C GLU A 47 -5.79 2.52 7.32
N ILE A 48 -6.35 1.64 6.51
CA ILE A 48 -6.86 1.95 5.17
C ILE A 48 -8.23 1.30 5.03
N GLN A 49 -9.16 2.00 4.38
CA GLN A 49 -10.42 1.40 3.95
C GLN A 49 -10.35 1.06 2.47
N LEU A 50 -10.57 -0.21 2.15
CA LEU A 50 -10.79 -0.65 0.77
C LEU A 50 -12.28 -0.50 0.48
N SER A 51 -12.63 0.16 -0.61
CA SER A 51 -14.03 0.46 -0.93
C SER A 51 -14.34 0.02 -2.36
N ALA A 52 -15.34 -0.85 -2.50
CA ALA A 52 -15.90 -1.24 -3.80
C ALA A 52 -17.05 -0.32 -4.24
N LEU A 53 -17.34 0.71 -3.46
CA LEU A 53 -18.33 1.72 -3.82
C LEU A 53 -17.76 2.67 -4.87
N ASP A 54 -18.64 3.45 -5.51
CA ASP A 54 -18.20 4.44 -6.51
C ASP A 54 -17.20 5.41 -5.88
N GLY A 55 -16.12 5.68 -6.59
CA GLY A 55 -15.05 6.53 -6.11
C GLY A 55 -14.00 6.79 -7.18
N VAL A 56 -12.87 7.34 -6.75
CA VAL A 56 -11.76 7.69 -7.64
C VAL A 56 -10.66 6.67 -7.49
N PHE A 57 -10.13 6.18 -8.62
CA PHE A 57 -8.96 5.32 -8.66
C PHE A 57 -7.67 6.15 -8.74
N GLY A 58 -6.54 5.51 -8.44
CA GLY A 58 -5.24 6.15 -8.57
C GLY A 58 -4.87 7.07 -7.42
N ASN A 59 -5.47 6.90 -6.25
CA ASN A 59 -5.16 7.70 -5.07
C ASN A 59 -3.79 7.33 -4.50
N PRO A 60 -2.92 8.32 -4.20
CA PRO A 60 -1.69 8.06 -3.46
C PRO A 60 -1.93 8.16 -1.95
N VAL A 61 -1.17 7.38 -1.18
CA VAL A 61 -1.10 7.53 0.26
C VAL A 61 0.35 7.39 0.71
N ASN A 62 0.78 8.28 1.61
CA ASN A 62 2.10 8.22 2.20
C ASN A 62 2.03 7.43 3.51
N ILE A 63 2.90 6.44 3.64
CA ILE A 63 3.02 5.62 4.84
C ILE A 63 4.44 5.75 5.35
N ARG A 64 4.60 6.33 6.54
CA ARG A 64 5.90 6.46 7.18
C ARG A 64 6.29 5.13 7.81
N VAL A 65 7.51 4.68 7.52
CA VAL A 65 8.08 3.45 8.07
C VAL A 65 9.50 3.70 8.58
N ASN A 66 10.00 2.79 9.42
CA ASN A 66 11.32 2.95 10.02
C ASN A 66 12.47 2.49 9.11
N ASN A 67 12.21 1.53 8.23
CA ASN A 67 13.25 0.96 7.37
C ASN A 67 12.64 0.48 6.05
N VAL A 68 12.75 1.32 5.02
CA VAL A 68 12.19 1.01 3.70
C VAL A 68 12.92 -0.13 3.01
N ASP A 69 14.22 -0.29 3.23
CA ASP A 69 15.00 -1.37 2.60
C ASP A 69 14.55 -2.74 3.10
N ASN A 70 14.39 -2.90 4.41
CA ASN A 70 13.91 -4.15 4.99
C ASN A 70 12.48 -4.44 4.55
N LEU A 71 11.63 -3.44 4.52
CA LEU A 71 10.24 -3.60 4.11
C LEU A 71 10.14 -4.00 2.63
N PHE A 72 10.91 -3.35 1.77
CA PHE A 72 10.95 -3.67 0.35
C PHE A 72 11.39 -5.11 0.12
N CYS A 73 12.46 -5.56 0.80
CA CYS A 73 12.92 -6.95 0.74
C CYS A 73 11.83 -7.93 1.21
N LYS A 74 11.14 -7.60 2.29
CA LYS A 74 10.03 -8.41 2.80
C LYS A 74 8.93 -8.57 1.75
N TYR A 75 8.54 -7.46 1.10
CA TYR A 75 7.49 -7.50 0.09
C TYR A 75 7.92 -8.28 -1.16
N LEU A 76 9.19 -8.17 -1.58
CA LEU A 76 9.72 -8.98 -2.67
C LEU A 76 9.60 -10.48 -2.36
N GLN A 77 9.92 -10.87 -1.14
CA GLN A 77 9.82 -12.28 -0.70
C GLN A 77 8.37 -12.76 -0.68
N ARG A 78 7.41 -11.85 -0.51
CA ARG A 78 5.98 -12.15 -0.50
C ARG A 78 5.36 -12.10 -1.89
N GLY A 79 6.14 -11.83 -2.92
CA GLY A 79 5.68 -11.87 -4.30
C GLY A 79 5.43 -10.51 -4.96
N LEU A 80 5.88 -9.40 -4.37
CA LEU A 80 5.75 -8.10 -4.99
C LEU A 80 6.43 -8.09 -6.37
N GLN A 81 5.68 -7.67 -7.39
CA GLN A 81 6.21 -7.47 -8.74
C GLN A 81 6.63 -6.00 -8.89
N VAL A 82 7.90 -5.76 -9.17
CA VAL A 82 8.35 -4.41 -9.50
C VAL A 82 7.88 -4.04 -10.89
N SER A 83 7.48 -2.77 -11.07
CA SER A 83 6.81 -2.36 -12.30
C SER A 83 7.73 -2.20 -13.50
N GLY A 84 9.04 -2.05 -13.28
CA GLY A 84 10.00 -1.78 -14.36
C GLY A 84 9.78 -0.44 -15.06
N LYS A 85 9.10 0.51 -14.45
CA LYS A 85 8.83 1.84 -15.02
C LYS A 85 10.13 2.62 -15.16
N LEU A 86 10.51 2.97 -16.40
CA LEU A 86 11.76 3.64 -16.68
C LEU A 86 11.91 5.01 -16.02
N ASN A 87 10.79 5.75 -15.89
CA ASN A 87 10.78 7.10 -15.34
C ASN A 87 10.34 7.16 -13.88
N SER A 88 10.31 6.01 -13.20
CA SER A 88 9.90 5.94 -11.80
C SER A 88 10.77 4.96 -11.02
N PRO A 89 12.01 5.36 -10.70
CA PRO A 89 12.93 4.48 -9.98
C PRO A 89 12.40 4.05 -8.61
N VAL A 90 11.56 4.87 -7.98
CA VAL A 90 10.92 4.53 -6.69
C VAL A 90 9.97 3.33 -6.78
N HIS A 91 9.49 2.97 -7.98
CA HIS A 91 8.72 1.74 -8.19
C HIS A 91 9.61 0.50 -8.35
N ASN A 92 10.91 0.69 -8.50
CA ASN A 92 11.87 -0.41 -8.68
C ASN A 92 12.64 -0.73 -7.40
N GLY A 93 12.56 0.13 -6.40
CA GLY A 93 13.21 -0.05 -5.11
C GLY A 93 13.38 1.27 -4.37
N PRO A 94 13.89 1.23 -3.12
CA PRO A 94 14.10 2.43 -2.34
C PRO A 94 15.12 3.38 -2.97
N VAL A 95 14.78 4.66 -3.00
CA VAL A 95 15.61 5.75 -3.56
C VAL A 95 15.62 6.92 -2.60
N ASP A 96 16.82 7.50 -2.38
CA ASP A 96 16.94 8.72 -1.60
C ASP A 96 16.40 9.91 -2.39
N GLN A 97 15.60 10.72 -1.73
CA GLN A 97 15.03 11.94 -2.30
C GLN A 97 15.75 13.18 -1.79
N SER A 98 15.76 14.23 -2.61
CA SER A 98 16.45 15.50 -2.27
C SER A 98 15.85 16.20 -1.06
N TRP A 99 14.62 15.86 -0.67
CA TRP A 99 13.94 16.48 0.46
C TRP A 99 14.08 15.72 1.79
N GLY A 100 15.03 14.79 1.88
CA GLY A 100 15.43 14.17 3.15
C GLY A 100 14.68 12.89 3.50
N THR A 101 14.16 12.19 2.52
CA THR A 101 13.52 10.88 2.70
C THR A 101 14.15 9.82 1.79
N ARG A 102 13.94 8.55 2.16
CA ARG A 102 14.20 7.41 1.29
C ARG A 102 12.87 6.71 1.09
N GLU A 103 12.50 6.45 -0.17
CA GLU A 103 11.14 6.04 -0.52
C GLU A 103 11.14 4.92 -1.54
N PHE A 104 10.14 4.04 -1.44
CA PHE A 104 9.71 3.18 -2.55
C PHE A 104 8.19 3.20 -2.67
N TYR A 105 7.68 2.99 -3.88
CA TYR A 105 6.26 3.06 -4.18
C TYR A 105 5.75 1.71 -4.66
N VAL A 106 4.51 1.40 -4.30
CA VAL A 106 3.82 0.17 -4.71
C VAL A 106 2.46 0.55 -5.26
N ASP A 107 2.13 0.05 -6.44
CA ASP A 107 0.79 0.21 -7.00
C ASP A 107 -0.05 -1.01 -6.65
N ASP A 108 -1.29 -0.77 -6.20
CA ASP A 108 -2.24 -1.84 -5.97
C ASP A 108 -2.90 -2.29 -7.29
N PRO A 109 -3.78 -3.30 -7.30
CA PRO A 109 -4.39 -3.79 -8.55
C PRO A 109 -5.18 -2.74 -9.33
N ASP A 110 -5.62 -1.67 -8.69
CA ASP A 110 -6.40 -0.60 -9.30
C ASP A 110 -5.59 0.67 -9.59
N GLY A 111 -4.28 0.62 -9.42
CA GLY A 111 -3.40 1.75 -9.68
C GLY A 111 -3.35 2.78 -8.56
N ASN A 112 -3.91 2.49 -7.38
CA ASN A 112 -3.67 3.30 -6.21
C ASN A 112 -2.23 3.09 -5.76
N THR A 113 -1.55 4.14 -5.31
CA THR A 113 -0.13 4.08 -4.98
C THR A 113 0.10 4.23 -3.49
N LEU A 114 0.79 3.26 -2.90
CA LEU A 114 1.31 3.37 -1.54
C LEU A 114 2.75 3.86 -1.64
N ARG A 115 3.04 4.98 -0.98
CA ARG A 115 4.37 5.57 -0.90
C ARG A 115 4.94 5.29 0.48
N PHE A 116 5.85 4.33 0.56
CA PHE A 116 6.53 4.01 1.81
C PHE A 116 7.72 4.93 1.97
N ILE A 117 7.72 5.73 3.02
CA ILE A 117 8.72 6.79 3.23
C ILE A 117 9.42 6.65 4.57
N GLN A 118 10.74 6.88 4.55
CA GLN A 118 11.59 6.85 5.73
C GLN A 118 12.37 8.16 5.79
N PRO A 119 12.25 8.94 6.87
CA PRO A 119 13.12 10.09 7.06
C PRO A 119 14.57 9.63 7.22
N VAL A 120 15.50 10.31 6.53
CA VAL A 120 16.95 9.98 6.55
C VAL A 120 17.80 11.12 7.11
N ILE A 121 17.18 12.08 7.73
CA ILE A 121 17.83 13.20 8.43
C ILE A 121 17.48 13.19 9.92
#